data_93d71881856a54bc9a9d5b5b1207ecce
#
_entry.id   93d71881856a54bc9a9d5b5b1207ecce
#
_cell.length_a   1.000
_cell.length_b   1.000
_cell.length_c   1.000
_cell.angle_alpha   90.00
_cell.angle_beta   90.00
_cell.angle_gamma   90.00
#
_symmetry.space_group_name_H-M   'P 1'
#
loop_
_entity.id
_entity.type
_entity.pdbx_description
1 polymer ?
#
loop_
_entity_poly.entity_id
_entity_poly.type
_entity_poly.pdbx_seq_one_letter_code
_entity_poly.pdbx_strand_id
1 'polypeptide(L)'
;MTAQHLFQPFRLKSLELKNRIVMAPMTRSFSPEGVPTPKVADYYARRAEGEVGLIVSEGTVVNRPASSNDPNIPHFYGERPLAGWKAVIDKVRAVRGVMAPQLWHMGVVAPKPSGWLPPAPFEGPSGYVAPGKIGGVAMTEHDIAETVQAFAQAAADAKTLGFNAVEIHGAHGYLIDQFFWHPTNQRTDGYGGQTLAERARFAVEIIRAVRQAIGPDFPISLRISQWKLQDYAAKLATTPQEMEAWLVPLAEAGVDLFHCSQRRFWDPEFTGSDLNFAGWAKKLTGKSTITVGSVGLSGDFLAAFQGETSTPRSLDELLRRFDRGDFDLVAVGRPLLADAGWSRKIHEGRSSELNNFSKEALATLS
;
A
#
# COMPACT_ATOMS: atom_id res chain seq x y z
N MET A 1 1.01 21.33 -19.92
CA MET A 1 -0.16 21.01 -19.03
C MET A 1 0.14 21.58 -17.67
N THR A 2 -0.84 22.04 -16.93
CA THR A 2 -0.61 22.59 -15.60
C THR A 2 -0.91 21.53 -14.55
N ALA A 3 -0.07 21.44 -13.49
CA ALA A 3 -0.28 20.51 -12.39
C ALA A 3 -1.55 20.81 -11.56
N GLN A 4 -2.22 21.94 -11.84
CA GLN A 4 -3.44 22.38 -11.14
C GLN A 4 -4.58 21.35 -11.16
N HIS A 5 -4.65 20.50 -12.18
CA HIS A 5 -5.65 19.42 -12.25
C HIS A 5 -5.50 18.41 -11.10
N LEU A 6 -4.28 18.19 -10.58
CA LEU A 6 -4.06 17.33 -9.41
C LEU A 6 -4.55 17.98 -8.10
N PHE A 7 -4.81 19.31 -8.09
CA PHE A 7 -5.24 20.06 -6.92
C PHE A 7 -6.76 20.27 -6.86
N GLN A 8 -7.51 19.48 -7.63
CA GLN A 8 -8.96 19.43 -7.54
C GLN A 8 -9.41 18.47 -6.42
N PRO A 9 -10.49 18.80 -5.68
CA PRO A 9 -11.02 17.93 -4.63
C PRO A 9 -11.39 16.53 -5.15
N PHE A 10 -11.36 15.55 -4.24
CA PHE A 10 -11.85 14.20 -4.49
C PHE A 10 -12.74 13.74 -3.34
N ARG A 11 -13.83 13.05 -3.67
CA ARG A 11 -14.75 12.46 -2.70
C ARG A 11 -14.99 11.01 -3.03
N LEU A 12 -14.95 10.17 -1.99
CA LEU A 12 -15.29 8.76 -2.06
C LEU A 12 -15.92 8.34 -0.73
N LYS A 13 -17.23 8.13 -0.70
CA LYS A 13 -17.98 7.88 0.55
C LYS A 13 -17.68 8.98 1.60
N SER A 14 -17.23 8.59 2.81
CA SER A 14 -16.86 9.55 3.86
C SER A 14 -15.50 10.22 3.68
N LEU A 15 -14.70 9.78 2.69
CA LEU A 15 -13.40 10.36 2.42
C LEU A 15 -13.53 11.62 1.55
N GLU A 16 -13.03 12.75 2.09
CA GLU A 16 -12.94 14.02 1.39
C GLU A 16 -11.48 14.47 1.34
N LEU A 17 -10.95 14.64 0.13
CA LEU A 17 -9.58 15.08 -0.11
C LEU A 17 -9.56 16.46 -0.76
N LYS A 18 -8.65 17.32 -0.31
CA LYS A 18 -8.43 18.65 -0.89
C LYS A 18 -7.76 18.62 -2.28
N ASN A 19 -7.08 17.52 -2.59
CA ASN A 19 -6.41 17.30 -3.88
C ASN A 19 -6.24 15.80 -4.17
N ARG A 20 -5.64 15.46 -5.30
CA ARG A 20 -5.47 14.10 -5.82
C ARG A 20 -4.15 13.43 -5.46
N ILE A 21 -3.31 14.08 -4.65
CA ILE A 21 -1.98 13.59 -4.31
C ILE A 21 -2.04 12.73 -3.04
N VAL A 22 -1.53 11.52 -3.14
CA VAL A 22 -1.46 10.54 -2.05
C VAL A 22 0.01 10.33 -1.68
N MET A 23 0.34 10.33 -0.39
CA MET A 23 1.62 9.80 0.07
C MET A 23 1.57 8.28 0.02
N ALA A 24 2.42 7.67 -0.82
CA ALA A 24 2.54 6.22 -0.87
C ALA A 24 3.08 5.65 0.45
N PRO A 25 2.62 4.47 0.89
CA PRO A 25 3.16 3.79 2.07
C PRO A 25 4.62 3.41 1.84
N MET A 26 5.46 3.77 2.81
CA MET A 26 6.91 3.50 2.80
C MET A 26 7.35 3.11 4.19
N THR A 27 7.89 1.90 4.36
CA THR A 27 8.40 1.42 5.63
C THR A 27 9.51 2.33 6.15
N ARG A 28 9.37 2.81 7.39
CA ARG A 28 10.34 3.68 8.06
C ARG A 28 11.12 2.96 9.15
N SER A 29 10.47 2.01 9.86
CA SER A 29 11.06 1.25 10.98
C SER A 29 11.58 2.16 12.11
N PHE A 30 10.81 3.19 12.49
CA PHE A 30 11.10 4.11 13.59
C PHE A 30 10.11 4.00 14.76
N SER A 31 9.50 2.83 14.92
CA SER A 31 8.52 2.52 15.96
C SER A 31 9.06 1.40 16.88
N PRO A 32 9.99 1.71 17.82
CA PRO A 32 10.57 0.71 18.72
C PRO A 32 9.47 -0.08 19.44
N GLU A 33 9.63 -1.40 19.52
CA GLU A 33 8.63 -2.32 20.10
C GLU A 33 7.23 -2.19 19.46
N GLY A 34 7.17 -1.79 18.20
CA GLY A 34 5.93 -1.57 17.48
C GLY A 34 5.16 -0.28 17.83
N VAL A 35 5.72 0.58 18.69
CA VAL A 35 5.05 1.79 19.18
C VAL A 35 5.43 3.03 18.37
N PRO A 36 4.50 3.65 17.61
CA PRO A 36 4.77 4.91 16.94
C PRO A 36 5.19 6.02 17.91
N THR A 37 6.31 6.68 17.59
CA THR A 37 6.89 7.72 18.45
C THR A 37 6.36 9.11 18.09
N PRO A 38 6.56 10.15 18.94
CA PRO A 38 6.25 11.54 18.58
C PRO A 38 6.94 12.00 17.29
N LYS A 39 8.15 11.49 16.98
CA LYS A 39 8.85 11.78 15.71
C LYS A 39 8.10 11.23 14.49
N VAL A 40 7.44 10.07 14.62
CA VAL A 40 6.57 9.51 13.57
C VAL A 40 5.36 10.42 13.35
N ALA A 41 4.76 10.95 14.43
CA ALA A 41 3.67 11.92 14.34
C ALA A 41 4.11 13.21 13.62
N ASP A 42 5.29 13.76 13.96
CA ASP A 42 5.86 14.92 13.29
C ASP A 42 6.13 14.68 11.81
N TYR A 43 6.64 13.50 11.49
CA TYR A 43 6.92 13.09 10.12
C TYR A 43 5.66 13.13 9.23
N TYR A 44 4.54 12.57 9.68
CA TYR A 44 3.29 12.60 8.91
C TYR A 44 2.64 13.99 8.89
N ALA A 45 2.67 14.72 10.00
CA ALA A 45 2.12 16.07 10.08
C ALA A 45 2.79 17.02 9.07
N ARG A 46 4.13 16.97 8.93
CA ARG A 46 4.84 17.78 7.93
C ARG A 46 4.37 17.52 6.48
N ARG A 47 3.98 16.29 6.13
CA ARG A 47 3.44 15.96 4.80
C ARG A 47 2.03 16.53 4.60
N ALA A 48 1.24 16.52 5.67
CA ALA A 48 -0.09 17.15 5.65
C ALA A 48 0.02 18.68 5.49
N GLU A 49 0.94 19.32 6.21
CA GLU A 49 1.30 20.73 6.05
C GLU A 49 1.85 21.00 4.64
N GLY A 50 2.60 20.07 4.08
CA GLY A 50 3.12 20.09 2.70
C GLY A 50 2.05 19.86 1.62
N GLU A 51 0.75 19.90 1.96
CA GLU A 51 -0.40 19.80 1.07
C GLU A 51 -0.63 18.41 0.45
N VAL A 52 -0.14 17.33 1.04
CA VAL A 52 -0.57 15.98 0.65
C VAL A 52 -2.07 15.82 0.91
N GLY A 53 -2.81 15.31 -0.07
CA GLY A 53 -4.27 15.10 0.02
C GLY A 53 -4.64 13.94 0.91
N LEU A 54 -3.99 12.79 0.74
CA LEU A 54 -4.16 11.59 1.58
C LEU A 54 -2.79 11.05 1.97
N ILE A 55 -2.58 10.78 3.22
CA ILE A 55 -1.39 10.08 3.71
C ILE A 55 -1.76 8.61 3.94
N VAL A 56 -1.12 7.69 3.23
CA VAL A 56 -1.12 6.27 3.61
C VAL A 56 0.11 6.02 4.47
N SER A 57 -0.08 5.49 5.67
CA SER A 57 1.04 5.22 6.59
C SER A 57 2.02 4.22 6.02
N GLU A 58 3.20 4.12 6.62
CA GLU A 58 4.00 2.89 6.48
C GLU A 58 3.17 1.66 6.84
N GLY A 59 3.56 0.48 6.31
CA GLY A 59 2.92 -0.77 6.70
C GLY A 59 2.95 -0.96 8.19
N THR A 60 1.78 -1.19 8.80
CA THR A 60 1.61 -1.43 10.23
C THR A 60 0.94 -2.77 10.44
N VAL A 61 1.58 -3.64 11.24
CA VAL A 61 1.20 -5.06 11.25
C VAL A 61 -0.02 -5.34 12.14
N VAL A 62 -0.85 -6.27 11.66
CA VAL A 62 -2.02 -6.79 12.39
C VAL A 62 -1.61 -7.79 13.45
N ASN A 63 -2.50 -8.09 14.39
CA ASN A 63 -2.25 -8.94 15.56
C ASN A 63 -2.09 -10.42 15.18
N ARG A 64 -0.90 -10.76 14.67
CA ARG A 64 -0.46 -12.16 14.46
C ARG A 64 0.99 -12.30 14.94
N PRO A 65 1.37 -13.42 15.53
CA PRO A 65 2.68 -13.60 16.15
C PRO A 65 3.88 -13.39 15.20
N ALA A 66 3.69 -13.71 13.90
CA ALA A 66 4.73 -13.64 12.88
C ALA A 66 4.41 -12.61 11.77
N SER A 67 3.63 -11.57 12.07
CA SER A 67 3.22 -10.58 11.09
C SER A 67 4.34 -9.66 10.61
N SER A 68 5.49 -9.60 11.33
CA SER A 68 6.64 -8.73 11.02
C SER A 68 7.97 -9.50 11.07
N ASN A 69 8.99 -8.99 10.37
CA ASN A 69 10.38 -9.42 10.47
C ASN A 69 11.29 -8.34 11.09
N ASP A 70 10.74 -7.32 11.72
CA ASP A 70 11.47 -6.19 12.29
C ASP A 70 10.72 -5.63 13.51
N PRO A 71 11.35 -5.55 14.69
CA PRO A 71 10.71 -5.08 15.93
C PRO A 71 10.39 -3.57 15.91
N ASN A 72 10.92 -2.82 14.94
CA ASN A 72 10.69 -1.38 14.80
C ASN A 72 9.57 -1.04 13.80
N ILE A 73 8.91 -2.04 13.23
CA ILE A 73 7.69 -1.84 12.43
C ILE A 73 6.51 -1.60 13.37
N PRO A 74 5.70 -0.56 13.13
CA PRO A 74 4.59 -0.27 14.01
C PRO A 74 3.55 -1.39 14.01
N HIS A 75 2.97 -1.65 15.19
CA HIS A 75 1.85 -2.56 15.37
C HIS A 75 0.53 -1.79 15.30
N PHE A 76 -0.49 -2.38 14.70
CA PHE A 76 -1.85 -1.82 14.73
C PHE A 76 -2.76 -2.65 15.66
N TYR A 77 -2.23 -2.97 16.83
CA TYR A 77 -2.89 -3.70 17.91
C TYR A 77 -2.17 -3.46 19.25
N GLY A 78 -2.88 -3.72 20.35
CA GLY A 78 -2.37 -3.52 21.70
C GLY A 78 -2.44 -2.05 22.14
N GLU A 79 -2.57 -1.86 23.45
CA GLU A 79 -2.85 -0.56 24.04
C GLU A 79 -1.77 0.50 23.72
N ARG A 80 -0.50 0.18 23.94
CA ARG A 80 0.62 1.12 23.71
C ARG A 80 0.77 1.54 22.24
N PRO A 81 0.82 0.62 21.26
CA PRO A 81 0.90 1.00 19.85
C PRO A 81 -0.33 1.80 19.37
N LEU A 82 -1.53 1.40 19.77
CA LEU A 82 -2.76 2.14 19.39
C LEU A 82 -2.79 3.55 19.99
N ALA A 83 -2.30 3.74 21.23
CA ALA A 83 -2.11 5.08 21.82
C ALA A 83 -1.08 5.90 21.00
N GLY A 84 0.01 5.28 20.53
CA GLY A 84 0.97 5.91 19.62
C GLY A 84 0.32 6.34 18.30
N TRP A 85 -0.48 5.47 17.68
CA TRP A 85 -1.25 5.80 16.47
C TRP A 85 -2.30 6.89 16.71
N LYS A 86 -2.93 6.90 17.91
CA LYS A 86 -3.85 7.99 18.30
C LYS A 86 -3.13 9.34 18.31
N ALA A 87 -1.93 9.41 18.89
CA ALA A 87 -1.12 10.63 18.87
C ALA A 87 -0.72 11.05 17.44
N VAL A 88 -0.40 10.08 16.56
CA VAL A 88 -0.12 10.35 15.15
C VAL A 88 -1.31 10.98 14.45
N ILE A 89 -2.48 10.33 14.51
CA ILE A 89 -3.66 10.82 13.78
C ILE A 89 -4.16 12.16 14.33
N ASP A 90 -4.09 12.38 15.62
CA ASP A 90 -4.48 13.66 16.23
C ASP A 90 -3.59 14.80 15.73
N LYS A 91 -2.27 14.57 15.64
CA LYS A 91 -1.33 15.56 15.12
C LYS A 91 -1.54 15.86 13.64
N VAL A 92 -1.78 14.83 12.83
CA VAL A 92 -2.13 14.98 11.40
C VAL A 92 -3.43 15.78 11.24
N ARG A 93 -4.46 15.48 12.04
CA ARG A 93 -5.74 16.18 11.99
C ARG A 93 -5.65 17.63 12.47
N ALA A 94 -4.78 17.92 13.43
CA ALA A 94 -4.55 19.29 13.92
C ALA A 94 -4.10 20.24 12.79
N VAL A 95 -3.41 19.71 11.78
CA VAL A 95 -3.01 20.44 10.56
C VAL A 95 -3.94 20.16 9.37
N ARG A 96 -5.15 19.69 9.62
CA ARG A 96 -6.17 19.35 8.60
C ARG A 96 -5.72 18.29 7.59
N GLY A 97 -4.84 17.39 8.00
CA GLY A 97 -4.42 16.25 7.21
C GLY A 97 -5.44 15.12 7.22
N VAL A 98 -5.42 14.31 6.16
CA VAL A 98 -6.26 13.12 5.97
C VAL A 98 -5.34 11.91 5.90
N MET A 99 -5.63 10.85 6.67
CA MET A 99 -4.73 9.71 6.80
C MET A 99 -5.47 8.37 6.87
N ALA A 100 -4.83 7.34 6.29
CA ALA A 100 -5.24 5.94 6.37
C ALA A 100 -4.05 5.09 6.85
N PRO A 101 -4.20 4.15 7.79
CA PRO A 101 -3.16 3.18 8.09
C PRO A 101 -3.12 2.13 6.98
N GLN A 102 -1.90 1.65 6.62
CA GLN A 102 -1.74 0.49 5.77
C GLN A 102 -1.62 -0.78 6.63
N LEU A 103 -2.70 -1.54 6.72
CA LEU A 103 -2.77 -2.78 7.48
C LEU A 103 -2.00 -3.90 6.77
N TRP A 104 -1.10 -4.56 7.48
CA TRP A 104 -0.09 -5.41 6.89
C TRP A 104 0.12 -6.71 7.67
N HIS A 105 0.43 -7.77 6.94
CA HIS A 105 1.05 -9.00 7.41
C HIS A 105 2.07 -9.43 6.37
N MET A 106 3.33 -9.59 6.77
CA MET A 106 4.40 -9.83 5.82
C MET A 106 4.34 -11.21 5.17
N GLY A 107 3.67 -12.18 5.81
CA GLY A 107 3.69 -13.56 5.34
C GLY A 107 5.05 -14.21 5.56
N VAL A 108 5.39 -15.17 4.70
CA VAL A 108 6.70 -15.81 4.72
C VAL A 108 7.72 -14.90 4.04
N VAL A 109 8.64 -14.36 4.84
CA VAL A 109 9.69 -13.45 4.38
C VAL A 109 11.05 -13.90 4.87
N ALA A 110 12.13 -13.43 4.24
CA ALA A 110 13.47 -13.66 4.75
C ALA A 110 13.69 -12.87 6.05
N PRO A 111 14.39 -13.46 7.05
CA PRO A 111 14.84 -12.72 8.21
C PRO A 111 15.70 -11.52 7.80
N LYS A 112 15.64 -10.44 8.58
CA LYS A 112 16.52 -9.30 8.37
C LYS A 112 17.97 -9.61 8.82
N PRO A 113 18.97 -8.89 8.28
CA PRO A 113 20.36 -9.02 8.70
C PRO A 113 20.61 -8.78 10.20
N SER A 114 19.67 -8.09 10.89
CA SER A 114 19.72 -7.89 12.35
C SER A 114 19.64 -9.19 13.16
N GLY A 115 19.18 -10.29 12.53
CA GLY A 115 18.97 -11.57 13.22
C GLY A 115 17.73 -11.62 14.11
N TRP A 116 16.94 -10.53 14.20
CA TRP A 116 15.68 -10.57 14.96
C TRP A 116 14.67 -11.50 14.29
N LEU A 117 14.01 -12.32 15.08
CA LEU A 117 12.94 -13.22 14.66
C LEU A 117 11.66 -12.93 15.45
N PRO A 118 10.49 -13.07 14.85
CA PRO A 118 9.22 -13.00 15.57
C PRO A 118 9.06 -14.21 16.53
N PRO A 119 8.12 -14.15 17.49
CA PRO A 119 7.91 -15.19 18.48
C PRO A 119 7.35 -16.52 17.92
N ALA A 120 6.97 -16.55 16.65
CA ALA A 120 6.51 -17.75 15.95
C ALA A 120 7.15 -17.85 14.56
N PRO A 121 7.15 -19.02 13.90
CA PRO A 121 7.59 -19.16 12.51
C PRO A 121 6.79 -18.25 11.59
N PHE A 122 7.43 -17.70 10.54
CA PHE A 122 6.69 -17.01 9.47
C PHE A 122 5.65 -17.93 8.87
N GLU A 123 4.48 -17.40 8.59
CA GLU A 123 3.32 -18.15 8.11
C GLU A 123 2.83 -17.61 6.77
N GLY A 124 2.33 -18.50 5.91
CA GLY A 124 1.81 -18.15 4.60
C GLY A 124 0.97 -19.28 4.01
N PRO A 125 0.50 -19.16 2.76
CA PRO A 125 -0.39 -20.19 2.20
C PRO A 125 0.22 -21.60 2.21
N SER A 126 1.52 -21.73 1.94
CA SER A 126 2.21 -23.04 1.84
C SER A 126 3.65 -23.02 2.37
N GLY A 127 4.04 -21.98 3.16
CA GLY A 127 5.36 -21.88 3.78
C GLY A 127 6.49 -21.46 2.84
N TYR A 128 6.21 -21.05 1.59
CA TYR A 128 7.22 -20.63 0.63
C TYR A 128 7.54 -19.13 0.75
N VAL A 129 8.81 -18.78 0.85
CA VAL A 129 9.32 -17.40 0.78
C VAL A 129 9.52 -16.93 -0.66
N ALA A 130 9.76 -17.85 -1.57
CA ALA A 130 9.90 -17.65 -3.01
C ALA A 130 9.59 -18.97 -3.72
N PRO A 131 9.44 -19.00 -5.05
CA PRO A 131 9.19 -20.24 -5.79
C PRO A 131 10.17 -21.35 -5.42
N GLY A 132 9.66 -22.48 -4.94
CA GLY A 132 10.45 -23.65 -4.54
C GLY A 132 11.30 -23.50 -3.27
N LYS A 133 11.26 -22.35 -2.57
CA LYS A 133 12.07 -22.11 -1.38
C LYS A 133 11.20 -21.99 -0.13
N ILE A 134 11.27 -22.97 0.75
CA ILE A 134 10.59 -22.94 2.06
C ILE A 134 11.32 -21.92 2.98
N GLY A 135 10.54 -21.12 3.71
CA GLY A 135 11.05 -20.12 4.66
C GLY A 135 10.13 -19.93 5.88
N GLY A 136 9.03 -20.68 5.95
CA GLY A 136 8.05 -20.63 7.03
C GLY A 136 7.16 -21.87 7.04
N VAL A 137 5.97 -21.72 7.61
CA VAL A 137 4.98 -22.80 7.74
C VAL A 137 3.71 -22.47 6.94
N ALA A 138 3.00 -23.52 6.53
CA ALA A 138 1.68 -23.37 5.94
C ALA A 138 0.66 -23.04 7.03
N MET A 139 -0.17 -22.01 6.79
CA MET A 139 -1.29 -21.66 7.66
C MET A 139 -2.35 -22.77 7.65
N THR A 140 -2.86 -23.11 8.83
CA THR A 140 -4.09 -23.90 8.96
C THR A 140 -5.31 -23.03 8.60
N GLU A 141 -6.48 -23.64 8.43
CA GLU A 141 -7.74 -22.88 8.27
C GLU A 141 -8.06 -22.04 9.51
N HIS A 142 -7.63 -22.48 10.69
CA HIS A 142 -7.75 -21.70 11.93
C HIS A 142 -6.87 -20.44 11.89
N ASP A 143 -5.60 -20.54 11.48
CA ASP A 143 -4.70 -19.40 11.32
C ASP A 143 -5.24 -18.40 10.30
N ILE A 144 -5.81 -18.88 9.20
CA ILE A 144 -6.48 -18.06 8.19
C ILE A 144 -7.64 -17.28 8.81
N ALA A 145 -8.52 -17.97 9.55
CA ALA A 145 -9.67 -17.35 10.21
C ALA A 145 -9.24 -16.29 11.24
N GLU A 146 -8.25 -16.60 12.09
CA GLU A 146 -7.69 -15.63 13.05
C GLU A 146 -7.06 -14.42 12.34
N THR A 147 -6.39 -14.63 11.21
CA THR A 147 -5.79 -13.54 10.44
C THR A 147 -6.87 -12.64 9.83
N VAL A 148 -7.96 -13.21 9.30
CA VAL A 148 -9.12 -12.44 8.82
C VAL A 148 -9.67 -11.56 9.94
N GLN A 149 -9.84 -12.10 11.16
CA GLN A 149 -10.30 -11.33 12.32
C GLN A 149 -9.31 -10.26 12.75
N ALA A 150 -7.99 -10.53 12.67
CA ALA A 150 -6.97 -9.55 13.01
C ALA A 150 -7.01 -8.31 12.07
N PHE A 151 -7.24 -8.51 10.76
CA PHE A 151 -7.46 -7.39 9.83
C PHE A 151 -8.75 -6.63 10.13
N ALA A 152 -9.84 -7.33 10.44
CA ALA A 152 -11.13 -6.71 10.77
C ALA A 152 -11.03 -5.87 12.05
N GLN A 153 -10.39 -6.39 13.09
CA GLN A 153 -10.17 -5.66 14.33
C GLN A 153 -9.30 -4.42 14.13
N ALA A 154 -8.18 -4.55 13.41
CA ALA A 154 -7.31 -3.41 13.10
C ALA A 154 -8.04 -2.31 12.32
N ALA A 155 -8.92 -2.68 11.40
CA ALA A 155 -9.75 -1.70 10.68
C ALA A 155 -10.78 -1.01 11.59
N ALA A 156 -11.42 -1.74 12.53
CA ALA A 156 -12.31 -1.18 13.52
C ALA A 156 -11.57 -0.19 14.44
N ASP A 157 -10.36 -0.55 14.89
CA ASP A 157 -9.51 0.32 15.70
C ASP A 157 -9.11 1.58 14.92
N ALA A 158 -8.79 1.47 13.63
CA ALA A 158 -8.49 2.62 12.80
C ALA A 158 -9.65 3.62 12.74
N LYS A 159 -10.87 3.13 12.53
CA LYS A 159 -12.07 3.96 12.55
C LYS A 159 -12.28 4.61 13.91
N THR A 160 -12.10 3.86 15.00
CA THR A 160 -12.26 4.35 16.39
C THR A 160 -11.24 5.42 16.74
N LEU A 161 -9.98 5.26 16.30
CA LEU A 161 -8.91 6.24 16.51
C LEU A 161 -9.12 7.53 15.70
N GLY A 162 -9.99 7.52 14.69
CA GLY A 162 -10.33 8.69 13.88
C GLY A 162 -9.56 8.81 12.59
N PHE A 163 -9.01 7.71 12.04
CA PHE A 163 -8.51 7.68 10.66
C PHE A 163 -9.66 7.89 9.67
N ASN A 164 -9.33 8.23 8.43
CA ASN A 164 -10.31 8.59 7.40
C ASN A 164 -10.65 7.45 6.44
N ALA A 165 -9.81 6.44 6.36
CA ALA A 165 -9.92 5.23 5.56
C ALA A 165 -8.98 4.15 6.12
N VAL A 166 -9.01 2.94 5.57
CA VAL A 166 -7.97 1.93 5.75
C VAL A 166 -7.43 1.50 4.40
N GLU A 167 -6.14 1.17 4.34
CA GLU A 167 -5.55 0.46 3.21
C GLU A 167 -5.14 -0.95 3.64
N ILE A 168 -5.52 -1.96 2.87
CA ILE A 168 -5.11 -3.35 3.05
C ILE A 168 -3.92 -3.62 2.12
N HIS A 169 -2.82 -4.15 2.66
CA HIS A 169 -1.63 -4.46 1.86
C HIS A 169 -1.73 -5.84 1.22
N GLY A 170 -2.16 -5.89 -0.05
CA GLY A 170 -2.29 -7.11 -0.85
C GLY A 170 -1.31 -7.18 -2.02
N ALA A 171 -0.05 -6.75 -1.83
CA ALA A 171 0.92 -6.56 -2.90
C ALA A 171 2.33 -7.06 -2.51
N HIS A 172 3.25 -7.07 -3.50
CA HIS A 172 4.70 -7.16 -3.34
C HIS A 172 5.23 -8.49 -2.79
N GLY A 173 4.46 -9.57 -2.86
CA GLY A 173 4.85 -10.88 -2.34
C GLY A 173 4.69 -11.03 -0.83
N TYR A 174 3.89 -10.16 -0.17
CA TYR A 174 3.49 -10.32 1.22
C TYR A 174 2.26 -11.20 1.37
N LEU A 175 1.77 -11.46 2.58
CA LEU A 175 0.82 -12.54 2.88
C LEU A 175 -0.34 -12.65 1.89
N ILE A 176 -1.14 -11.60 1.70
CA ILE A 176 -2.31 -11.66 0.82
C ILE A 176 -1.88 -11.92 -0.63
N ASP A 177 -0.80 -11.30 -1.07
CA ASP A 177 -0.23 -11.51 -2.40
C ASP A 177 0.37 -12.91 -2.56
N GLN A 178 0.92 -13.52 -1.50
CA GLN A 178 1.36 -14.92 -1.49
C GLN A 178 0.19 -15.89 -1.73
N PHE A 179 -1.01 -15.56 -1.25
CA PHE A 179 -2.20 -16.34 -1.59
C PHE A 179 -2.59 -16.20 -3.06
N PHE A 180 -2.49 -15.00 -3.66
CA PHE A 180 -2.75 -14.82 -5.09
C PHE A 180 -1.75 -15.56 -5.97
N TRP A 181 -0.47 -15.59 -5.58
CA TRP A 181 0.64 -16.03 -6.41
C TRP A 181 0.81 -17.55 -6.36
N HIS A 182 0.47 -18.25 -7.47
CA HIS A 182 0.49 -19.71 -7.55
C HIS A 182 1.81 -20.35 -7.06
N PRO A 183 3.04 -19.84 -7.39
CA PRO A 183 4.27 -20.45 -6.91
C PRO A 183 4.44 -20.47 -5.39
N THR A 184 3.78 -19.59 -4.65
CA THR A 184 3.79 -19.57 -3.19
C THR A 184 2.52 -20.16 -2.56
N ASN A 185 1.45 -20.32 -3.34
CA ASN A 185 0.19 -20.95 -2.91
C ASN A 185 0.00 -22.30 -3.60
N GLN A 186 0.49 -23.36 -2.96
CA GLN A 186 0.39 -24.74 -3.40
C GLN A 186 -0.69 -25.52 -2.61
N ARG A 187 -1.69 -24.81 -2.06
CA ARG A 187 -2.78 -25.40 -1.28
C ARG A 187 -3.72 -26.18 -2.18
N THR A 188 -4.27 -27.25 -1.62
CA THR A 188 -5.26 -28.13 -2.28
C THR A 188 -6.67 -28.00 -1.67
N ASP A 189 -6.81 -27.15 -0.64
CA ASP A 189 -8.09 -26.80 -0.03
C ASP A 189 -8.74 -25.58 -0.71
N GLY A 190 -9.82 -25.06 -0.13
CA GLY A 190 -10.58 -23.93 -0.66
C GLY A 190 -9.82 -22.57 -0.74
N TYR A 191 -8.59 -22.50 -0.24
CA TYR A 191 -7.74 -21.29 -0.33
C TYR A 191 -6.62 -21.40 -1.38
N GLY A 192 -6.52 -22.55 -2.07
CA GLY A 192 -5.67 -22.80 -3.21
C GLY A 192 -6.43 -22.66 -4.54
N GLY A 193 -5.93 -23.32 -5.57
CA GLY A 193 -6.60 -23.42 -6.88
C GLY A 193 -5.70 -23.06 -8.06
N GLN A 194 -6.17 -23.40 -9.26
CA GLN A 194 -5.44 -23.19 -10.51
C GLN A 194 -5.61 -21.77 -11.04
N THR A 195 -6.77 -21.18 -10.83
CA THR A 195 -7.09 -19.84 -11.29
C THR A 195 -6.76 -18.77 -10.23
N LEU A 196 -6.49 -17.56 -10.68
CA LEU A 196 -6.27 -16.43 -9.79
C LEU A 196 -7.54 -16.07 -8.99
N ALA A 197 -8.71 -16.25 -9.59
CA ALA A 197 -10.00 -16.06 -8.93
C ALA A 197 -10.20 -17.00 -7.73
N GLU A 198 -9.86 -18.28 -7.88
CA GLU A 198 -9.93 -19.24 -6.77
C GLU A 198 -8.99 -18.84 -5.62
N ARG A 199 -7.77 -18.46 -5.93
CA ARG A 199 -6.76 -18.02 -4.93
C ARG A 199 -7.06 -16.66 -4.30
N ALA A 200 -8.04 -15.91 -4.81
CA ALA A 200 -8.47 -14.63 -4.24
C ALA A 200 -9.36 -14.77 -2.99
N ARG A 201 -9.83 -15.99 -2.66
CA ARG A 201 -10.77 -16.24 -1.56
C ARG A 201 -10.32 -15.63 -0.23
N PHE A 202 -9.07 -15.80 0.17
CA PHE A 202 -8.55 -15.24 1.42
C PHE A 202 -8.67 -13.71 1.47
N ALA A 203 -8.32 -13.03 0.40
CA ALA A 203 -8.47 -11.57 0.31
C ALA A 203 -9.95 -11.14 0.35
N VAL A 204 -10.83 -11.86 -0.33
CA VAL A 204 -12.29 -11.62 -0.31
C VAL A 204 -12.84 -11.74 1.12
N GLU A 205 -12.43 -12.75 1.87
CA GLU A 205 -12.85 -12.94 3.27
C GLU A 205 -12.34 -11.81 4.17
N ILE A 206 -11.08 -11.38 4.03
CA ILE A 206 -10.53 -10.22 4.75
C ILE A 206 -11.35 -8.96 4.43
N ILE A 207 -11.58 -8.66 3.15
CA ILE A 207 -12.31 -7.45 2.73
C ILE A 207 -13.73 -7.44 3.29
N ARG A 208 -14.43 -8.57 3.23
CA ARG A 208 -15.79 -8.72 3.78
C ARG A 208 -15.82 -8.51 5.30
N ALA A 209 -14.89 -9.14 6.04
CA ALA A 209 -14.78 -8.97 7.48
C ALA A 209 -14.44 -7.53 7.87
N VAL A 210 -13.50 -6.89 7.17
CA VAL A 210 -13.18 -5.47 7.34
C VAL A 210 -14.41 -4.61 7.05
N ARG A 211 -15.12 -4.82 5.93
CA ARG A 211 -16.34 -4.08 5.57
C ARG A 211 -17.42 -4.22 6.65
N GLN A 212 -17.61 -5.41 7.18
CA GLN A 212 -18.55 -5.66 8.28
C GLN A 212 -18.16 -4.87 9.53
N ALA A 213 -16.88 -4.81 9.87
CA ALA A 213 -16.38 -4.15 11.07
C ALA A 213 -16.48 -2.62 11.00
N ILE A 214 -16.25 -2.02 9.82
CA ILE A 214 -16.21 -0.56 9.68
C ILE A 214 -17.48 0.06 9.09
N GLY A 215 -18.42 -0.76 8.61
CA GLY A 215 -19.68 -0.31 8.01
C GLY A 215 -19.53 0.16 6.55
N PRO A 216 -20.63 0.60 5.90
CA PRO A 216 -20.67 0.84 4.46
C PRO A 216 -19.91 2.09 4.00
N ASP A 217 -19.80 3.12 4.85
CA ASP A 217 -19.35 4.45 4.45
C ASP A 217 -17.86 4.71 4.62
N PHE A 218 -17.18 3.91 5.45
CA PHE A 218 -15.74 4.07 5.70
C PHE A 218 -14.94 3.40 4.56
N PRO A 219 -14.08 4.13 3.80
CA PRO A 219 -13.46 3.59 2.60
C PRO A 219 -12.40 2.53 2.87
N ILE A 220 -12.39 1.50 2.02
CA ILE A 220 -11.37 0.47 1.95
C ILE A 220 -10.54 0.67 0.67
N SER A 221 -9.25 0.98 0.85
CA SER A 221 -8.24 0.89 -0.18
C SER A 221 -7.61 -0.50 -0.16
N LEU A 222 -7.41 -1.12 -1.32
CA LEU A 222 -6.63 -2.35 -1.46
C LEU A 222 -5.40 -2.07 -2.31
N ARG A 223 -4.20 -2.20 -1.72
CA ARG A 223 -2.97 -2.11 -2.49
C ARG A 223 -2.64 -3.44 -3.13
N ILE A 224 -2.43 -3.43 -4.45
CA ILE A 224 -2.15 -4.59 -5.29
C ILE A 224 -0.95 -4.35 -6.20
N SER A 225 -0.27 -5.42 -6.61
CA SER A 225 0.81 -5.38 -7.59
C SER A 225 0.82 -6.64 -8.45
N GLN A 226 1.29 -6.52 -9.67
CA GLN A 226 1.64 -7.69 -10.50
C GLN A 226 2.98 -8.27 -10.05
N TRP A 227 4.00 -7.43 -9.90
CA TRP A 227 5.37 -7.79 -9.53
C TRP A 227 5.53 -8.14 -8.03
N LYS A 228 6.57 -8.89 -7.71
CA LYS A 228 6.93 -9.32 -6.36
C LYS A 228 8.35 -8.86 -6.01
N LEU A 229 8.65 -8.69 -4.73
CA LEU A 229 10.02 -8.44 -4.27
C LEU A 229 10.94 -9.63 -4.58
N GLN A 230 10.40 -10.83 -4.59
CA GLN A 230 11.08 -12.09 -4.87
C GLN A 230 11.26 -12.35 -6.38
N ASP A 231 10.39 -11.76 -7.21
CA ASP A 231 10.40 -11.88 -8.66
C ASP A 231 9.80 -10.61 -9.29
N TYR A 232 10.67 -9.77 -9.79
CA TYR A 232 10.29 -8.48 -10.38
C TYR A 232 9.63 -8.60 -11.76
N ALA A 233 9.77 -9.75 -12.40
CA ALA A 233 9.14 -10.06 -13.68
C ALA A 233 7.78 -10.77 -13.53
N ALA A 234 7.44 -11.20 -12.32
CA ALA A 234 6.18 -11.89 -12.04
C ALA A 234 4.97 -11.07 -12.49
N LYS A 235 3.99 -11.77 -13.04
CA LYS A 235 2.65 -11.25 -13.32
C LYS A 235 1.62 -12.21 -12.73
N LEU A 236 0.63 -11.67 -12.01
CA LEU A 236 -0.51 -12.44 -11.52
C LEU A 236 -1.52 -12.68 -12.65
N ALA A 237 -1.88 -11.61 -13.36
CA ALA A 237 -2.77 -11.64 -14.50
C ALA A 237 -2.00 -11.27 -15.77
N THR A 238 -2.03 -12.13 -16.78
CA THR A 238 -1.36 -11.95 -18.07
C THR A 238 -2.28 -11.43 -19.16
N THR A 239 -3.59 -11.49 -18.93
CA THR A 239 -4.64 -11.01 -19.81
C THR A 239 -5.64 -10.11 -19.07
N PRO A 240 -6.37 -9.23 -19.79
CA PRO A 240 -7.47 -8.46 -19.21
C PRO A 240 -8.54 -9.33 -18.55
N GLN A 241 -8.84 -10.50 -19.11
CA GLN A 241 -9.85 -11.43 -18.57
C GLN A 241 -9.41 -12.04 -17.23
N GLU A 242 -8.15 -12.42 -17.11
CA GLU A 242 -7.60 -12.88 -15.83
C GLU A 242 -7.60 -11.77 -14.77
N MET A 243 -7.29 -10.53 -15.18
CA MET A 243 -7.33 -9.37 -14.29
C MET A 243 -8.76 -9.05 -13.84
N GLU A 244 -9.74 -9.13 -14.73
CA GLU A 244 -11.15 -8.97 -14.41
C GLU A 244 -11.62 -10.02 -13.41
N ALA A 245 -11.33 -11.30 -13.66
CA ALA A 245 -11.66 -12.41 -12.79
C ALA A 245 -11.01 -12.30 -11.39
N TRP A 246 -9.88 -11.62 -11.29
CA TRP A 246 -9.21 -11.32 -10.02
C TRP A 246 -9.82 -10.13 -9.29
N LEU A 247 -9.99 -8.98 -9.98
CA LEU A 247 -10.31 -7.71 -9.33
C LEU A 247 -11.81 -7.51 -9.06
N VAL A 248 -12.69 -8.05 -9.92
CA VAL A 248 -14.15 -7.86 -9.76
C VAL A 248 -14.65 -8.49 -8.45
N PRO A 249 -14.30 -9.74 -8.08
CA PRO A 249 -14.70 -10.30 -6.78
C PRO A 249 -14.21 -9.50 -5.57
N LEU A 250 -13.03 -8.88 -5.65
CA LEU A 250 -12.50 -8.01 -4.60
C LEU A 250 -13.30 -6.70 -4.49
N ALA A 251 -13.68 -6.12 -5.64
CA ALA A 251 -14.53 -4.93 -5.70
C ALA A 251 -15.93 -5.20 -5.13
N GLU A 252 -16.53 -6.35 -5.45
CA GLU A 252 -17.82 -6.80 -4.93
C GLU A 252 -17.78 -7.14 -3.44
N ALA A 253 -16.64 -7.64 -2.95
CA ALA A 253 -16.44 -7.89 -1.52
C ALA A 253 -16.41 -6.61 -0.68
N GLY A 254 -16.13 -5.45 -1.28
CA GLY A 254 -16.21 -4.16 -0.61
C GLY A 254 -15.02 -3.21 -0.79
N VAL A 255 -14.09 -3.49 -1.72
CA VAL A 255 -13.04 -2.53 -2.08
C VAL A 255 -13.66 -1.31 -2.75
N ASP A 256 -13.30 -0.13 -2.28
CA ASP A 256 -13.75 1.16 -2.84
C ASP A 256 -12.69 1.80 -3.73
N LEU A 257 -11.41 1.51 -3.46
CA LEU A 257 -10.26 2.15 -4.09
C LEU A 257 -9.14 1.12 -4.30
N PHE A 258 -8.69 0.93 -5.54
CA PHE A 258 -7.53 0.10 -5.85
C PHE A 258 -6.26 0.95 -5.92
N HIS A 259 -5.26 0.65 -5.08
CA HIS A 259 -3.94 1.28 -5.10
C HIS A 259 -2.98 0.39 -5.90
N CYS A 260 -2.83 0.71 -7.19
CA CYS A 260 -2.15 -0.11 -8.18
C CYS A 260 -0.65 0.19 -8.21
N SER A 261 0.16 -0.69 -7.61
CA SER A 261 1.61 -0.53 -7.56
C SER A 261 2.28 -1.07 -8.80
N GLN A 262 2.87 -0.17 -9.59
CA GLN A 262 3.72 -0.48 -10.75
C GLN A 262 5.17 -0.03 -10.50
N ARG A 263 6.10 -0.54 -11.32
CA ARG A 263 7.49 -0.06 -11.34
C ARG A 263 7.54 1.37 -11.88
N ARG A 264 6.85 1.59 -12.99
CA ARG A 264 6.71 2.87 -13.68
C ARG A 264 5.24 3.06 -14.09
N PHE A 265 4.63 4.15 -13.68
CA PHE A 265 3.22 4.42 -13.96
C PHE A 265 2.91 4.56 -15.47
N TRP A 266 3.91 4.82 -16.30
CA TRP A 266 3.75 5.01 -17.75
C TRP A 266 3.88 3.70 -18.55
N ASP A 267 4.31 2.60 -17.93
CA ASP A 267 4.39 1.31 -18.60
C ASP A 267 2.97 0.76 -18.85
N PRO A 268 2.64 0.37 -20.10
CA PRO A 268 1.37 -0.26 -20.39
C PRO A 268 1.30 -1.64 -19.73
N GLU A 269 0.10 -2.02 -19.24
CA GLU A 269 -0.09 -3.31 -18.57
C GLU A 269 -0.19 -4.46 -19.56
N PHE A 270 -0.95 -4.28 -20.64
CA PHE A 270 -1.16 -5.30 -21.67
C PHE A 270 -0.80 -4.80 -23.07
N THR A 271 -0.33 -5.70 -23.91
CA THR A 271 -0.03 -5.41 -25.33
C THR A 271 -1.28 -4.91 -26.06
N GLY A 272 -1.12 -3.92 -26.93
CA GLY A 272 -2.22 -3.33 -27.71
C GLY A 272 -3.04 -2.25 -26.99
N SER A 273 -2.63 -1.88 -25.77
CA SER A 273 -3.24 -0.78 -25.02
C SER A 273 -2.14 0.04 -24.34
N ASP A 274 -2.33 1.34 -24.20
CA ASP A 274 -1.44 2.23 -23.45
C ASP A 274 -1.88 2.45 -21.99
N LEU A 275 -3.02 1.83 -21.58
CA LEU A 275 -3.45 1.87 -20.20
C LEU A 275 -2.47 1.14 -19.28
N ASN A 276 -2.13 1.81 -18.17
CA ASN A 276 -1.35 1.22 -17.11
C ASN A 276 -2.22 0.33 -16.20
N PHE A 277 -1.63 -0.28 -15.17
CA PHE A 277 -2.34 -1.15 -14.25
C PHE A 277 -3.54 -0.47 -13.57
N ALA A 278 -3.38 0.79 -13.11
CA ALA A 278 -4.47 1.54 -12.50
C ALA A 278 -5.61 1.82 -13.51
N GLY A 279 -5.27 2.16 -14.75
CA GLY A 279 -6.25 2.38 -15.83
C GLY A 279 -7.05 1.11 -16.15
N TRP A 280 -6.39 -0.04 -16.18
CA TRP A 280 -7.08 -1.32 -16.36
C TRP A 280 -7.94 -1.69 -15.16
N ALA A 281 -7.44 -1.54 -13.93
CA ALA A 281 -8.23 -1.79 -12.73
C ALA A 281 -9.50 -0.95 -12.70
N LYS A 282 -9.39 0.35 -13.04
CA LYS A 282 -10.55 1.25 -13.15
C LYS A 282 -11.54 0.80 -14.23
N LYS A 283 -11.04 0.47 -15.42
CA LYS A 283 -11.86 0.04 -16.56
C LYS A 283 -12.66 -1.24 -16.25
N LEU A 284 -12.02 -2.22 -15.59
CA LEU A 284 -12.61 -3.53 -15.32
C LEU A 284 -13.58 -3.52 -14.13
N THR A 285 -13.29 -2.73 -13.10
CA THR A 285 -14.06 -2.75 -11.84
C THR A 285 -15.03 -1.58 -11.70
N GLY A 286 -14.85 -0.49 -12.44
CA GLY A 286 -15.58 0.76 -12.24
C GLY A 286 -15.25 1.47 -10.91
N LYS A 287 -14.26 0.98 -10.13
CA LYS A 287 -13.84 1.59 -8.88
C LYS A 287 -12.81 2.68 -9.10
N SER A 288 -12.72 3.62 -8.16
CA SER A 288 -11.64 4.59 -8.14
C SER A 288 -10.27 3.94 -8.00
N THR A 289 -9.24 4.56 -8.59
CA THR A 289 -7.89 4.01 -8.57
C THR A 289 -6.82 5.03 -8.21
N ILE A 290 -5.77 4.54 -7.54
CA ILE A 290 -4.52 5.27 -7.30
C ILE A 290 -3.45 4.64 -8.19
N THR A 291 -2.77 5.45 -8.99
CA THR A 291 -1.56 5.02 -9.69
C THR A 291 -0.32 5.33 -8.86
N VAL A 292 0.68 4.45 -8.87
CA VAL A 292 2.00 4.67 -8.27
C VAL A 292 3.08 3.95 -9.05
N GLY A 293 4.26 4.56 -9.12
CA GLY A 293 5.46 4.00 -9.75
C GLY A 293 6.32 5.10 -10.36
N SER A 294 7.44 5.43 -9.75
CA SER A 294 8.41 6.44 -10.21
C SER A 294 7.81 7.83 -10.52
N VAL A 295 6.72 8.22 -9.84
CA VAL A 295 6.10 9.53 -10.03
C VAL A 295 7.08 10.63 -9.62
N GLY A 296 7.34 11.56 -10.54
CA GLY A 296 8.24 12.71 -10.32
C GLY A 296 9.73 12.35 -10.22
N LEU A 297 10.14 11.12 -10.55
CA LEU A 297 11.53 10.68 -10.49
C LEU A 297 12.00 10.02 -11.79
N SER A 298 13.29 10.18 -12.10
CA SER A 298 13.93 9.56 -13.27
C SER A 298 14.20 8.07 -13.11
N GLY A 299 14.52 7.60 -11.89
CA GLY A 299 14.88 6.23 -11.57
C GLY A 299 13.73 5.40 -10.99
N ASP A 300 13.77 4.09 -11.18
CA ASP A 300 12.84 3.18 -10.54
C ASP A 300 13.26 2.82 -9.10
N PHE A 301 12.43 2.01 -8.44
CA PHE A 301 12.62 1.67 -7.04
C PHE A 301 13.87 0.79 -6.80
N LEU A 302 14.18 -0.16 -7.72
CA LEU A 302 15.36 -1.02 -7.57
C LEU A 302 16.66 -0.26 -7.75
N ALA A 303 16.74 0.62 -8.74
CA ALA A 303 17.90 1.47 -8.97
C ALA A 303 18.24 2.29 -7.71
N ALA A 304 17.21 2.82 -7.02
CA ALA A 304 17.40 3.54 -5.78
C ALA A 304 17.93 2.66 -4.63
N PHE A 305 17.52 1.40 -4.53
CA PHE A 305 18.08 0.47 -3.52
C PHE A 305 19.52 0.06 -3.85
N GLN A 306 19.90 0.06 -5.11
CA GLN A 306 21.27 -0.16 -5.56
C GLN A 306 22.18 1.08 -5.36
N GLY A 307 21.60 2.19 -4.85
CA GLY A 307 22.35 3.41 -4.52
C GLY A 307 22.34 4.46 -5.63
N GLU A 308 21.54 4.31 -6.68
CA GLU A 308 21.38 5.35 -7.69
C GLU A 308 20.58 6.53 -7.14
N THR A 309 21.07 7.74 -7.39
CA THR A 309 20.35 8.98 -7.11
C THR A 309 19.30 9.21 -8.19
N SER A 310 18.06 9.48 -7.77
CA SER A 310 16.97 9.83 -8.68
C SER A 310 16.75 11.34 -8.71
N THR A 311 16.83 11.92 -9.90
CA THR A 311 16.53 13.34 -10.12
C THR A 311 15.04 13.59 -10.36
N PRO A 312 14.52 14.81 -10.07
CA PRO A 312 13.17 15.18 -10.46
C PRO A 312 12.94 15.02 -11.97
N ARG A 313 11.75 14.54 -12.32
CA ARG A 313 11.31 14.36 -13.71
C ARG A 313 9.99 15.09 -13.94
N SER A 314 9.77 15.56 -15.20
CA SER A 314 8.50 16.16 -15.62
C SER A 314 7.30 15.28 -15.29
N LEU A 315 6.21 15.91 -14.92
CA LEU A 315 4.90 15.30 -14.68
C LEU A 315 3.99 15.28 -15.92
N ASP A 316 4.47 15.74 -17.09
CA ASP A 316 3.62 15.90 -18.28
C ASP A 316 2.91 14.60 -18.69
N GLU A 317 3.61 13.47 -18.71
CA GLU A 317 2.99 12.17 -19.02
C GLU A 317 1.97 11.73 -17.96
N LEU A 318 2.24 12.02 -16.69
CA LEU A 318 1.30 11.77 -15.60
C LEU A 318 0.01 12.59 -15.78
N LEU A 319 0.17 13.89 -16.07
CA LEU A 319 -0.94 14.82 -16.28
C LEU A 319 -1.76 14.44 -17.51
N ARG A 320 -1.10 14.07 -18.62
CA ARG A 320 -1.77 13.59 -19.82
C ARG A 320 -2.68 12.39 -19.52
N ARG A 321 -2.19 11.40 -18.77
CA ARG A 321 -2.96 10.21 -18.39
C ARG A 321 -4.05 10.54 -17.37
N PHE A 322 -3.77 11.41 -16.42
CA PHE A 322 -4.75 11.88 -15.44
C PHE A 322 -5.92 12.63 -16.12
N ASP A 323 -5.62 13.56 -17.05
CA ASP A 323 -6.62 14.32 -17.80
C ASP A 323 -7.47 13.43 -18.71
N ARG A 324 -6.90 12.32 -19.20
CA ARG A 324 -7.64 11.29 -19.95
C ARG A 324 -8.56 10.46 -19.05
N GLY A 325 -8.37 10.53 -17.73
CA GLY A 325 -9.18 9.81 -16.74
C GLY A 325 -8.74 8.37 -16.48
N ASP A 326 -7.48 8.01 -16.78
CA ASP A 326 -6.96 6.67 -16.58
C ASP A 326 -7.00 6.25 -15.10
N PHE A 327 -6.83 7.19 -14.18
CA PHE A 327 -6.86 6.98 -12.73
C PHE A 327 -7.37 8.24 -12.03
N ASP A 328 -7.73 8.12 -10.75
CA ASP A 328 -8.36 9.19 -9.98
C ASP A 328 -7.41 9.90 -9.03
N LEU A 329 -6.44 9.18 -8.51
CA LEU A 329 -5.46 9.63 -7.53
C LEU A 329 -4.04 9.21 -7.95
N VAL A 330 -3.04 9.96 -7.45
CA VAL A 330 -1.62 9.75 -7.76
C VAL A 330 -0.84 9.60 -6.48
N ALA A 331 -0.22 8.44 -6.27
CA ALA A 331 0.62 8.23 -5.09
C ALA A 331 2.10 8.55 -5.38
N VAL A 332 2.69 9.32 -4.47
CA VAL A 332 4.08 9.78 -4.51
C VAL A 332 4.83 9.18 -3.33
N GLY A 333 5.93 8.50 -3.59
CA GLY A 333 6.75 7.86 -2.55
C GLY A 333 8.04 8.64 -2.25
N ARG A 334 9.13 8.20 -2.84
CA ARG A 334 10.50 8.73 -2.61
C ARG A 334 10.65 10.26 -2.71
N PRO A 335 9.96 10.99 -3.60
CA PRO A 335 10.01 12.44 -3.58
C PRO A 335 9.55 13.05 -2.26
N LEU A 336 8.53 12.46 -1.62
CA LEU A 336 8.04 12.90 -0.31
C LEU A 336 8.95 12.49 0.87
N LEU A 337 9.89 11.56 0.67
CA LEU A 337 10.97 11.31 1.63
C LEU A 337 12.03 12.41 1.57
N ALA A 338 12.40 12.81 0.34
CA ALA A 338 13.40 13.86 0.13
C ALA A 338 12.89 15.27 0.44
N ASP A 339 11.59 15.50 0.27
CA ASP A 339 10.97 16.80 0.40
C ASP A 339 9.53 16.70 0.91
N ALA A 340 9.31 16.99 2.19
CA ALA A 340 7.97 16.97 2.79
C ALA A 340 7.01 18.00 2.15
N GLY A 341 7.54 19.07 1.57
CA GLY A 341 6.79 20.12 0.86
C GLY A 341 6.60 19.87 -0.63
N TRP A 342 6.94 18.67 -1.14
CA TRP A 342 6.86 18.33 -2.56
C TRP A 342 5.52 18.73 -3.19
N SER A 343 4.40 18.34 -2.57
CA SER A 343 3.06 18.62 -3.10
C SER A 343 2.78 20.12 -3.21
N ARG A 344 3.12 20.90 -2.15
CA ARG A 344 2.97 22.36 -2.16
C ARG A 344 3.84 23.02 -3.23
N LYS A 345 5.10 22.59 -3.37
CA LYS A 345 6.01 23.13 -4.39
C LYS A 345 5.49 22.88 -5.81
N ILE A 346 4.92 21.68 -6.07
CA ILE A 346 4.27 21.38 -7.35
C ILE A 346 3.04 22.30 -7.55
N HIS A 347 2.21 22.48 -6.52
CA HIS A 347 1.05 23.37 -6.57
C HIS A 347 1.41 24.81 -6.93
N GLU A 348 2.46 25.32 -6.31
CA GLU A 348 2.95 26.69 -6.50
C GLU A 348 3.86 26.88 -7.74
N GLY A 349 4.07 25.82 -8.55
CA GLY A 349 4.93 25.89 -9.75
C GLY A 349 6.41 25.96 -9.46
N ARG A 350 6.85 25.63 -8.24
CA ARG A 350 8.25 25.69 -7.76
C ARG A 350 8.99 24.35 -7.92
N SER A 351 8.78 23.67 -9.05
CA SER A 351 9.39 22.35 -9.31
C SER A 351 10.93 22.39 -9.36
N SER A 352 11.52 23.54 -9.68
CA SER A 352 12.98 23.73 -9.66
C SER A 352 13.60 23.70 -8.26
N GLU A 353 12.78 23.83 -7.21
CA GLU A 353 13.22 23.80 -5.80
C GLU A 353 13.08 22.40 -5.15
N LEU A 354 12.69 21.39 -5.94
CA LEU A 354 12.54 20.02 -5.44
C LEU A 354 13.89 19.38 -5.15
N ASN A 355 13.97 18.70 -4.01
CA ASN A 355 15.16 17.96 -3.64
C ASN A 355 15.28 16.66 -4.45
N ASN A 356 16.50 16.29 -4.83
CA ASN A 356 16.81 14.97 -5.36
C ASN A 356 16.57 13.91 -4.27
N PHE A 357 16.07 12.74 -4.66
CA PHE A 357 16.02 11.62 -3.75
C PHE A 357 17.39 10.94 -3.68
N SER A 358 17.87 10.76 -2.46
CA SER A 358 19.04 9.95 -2.16
C SER A 358 18.73 8.95 -1.04
N LYS A 359 19.60 7.95 -0.87
CA LYS A 359 19.43 6.87 0.12
C LYS A 359 19.44 7.38 1.56
N GLU A 360 20.10 8.50 1.82
CA GLU A 360 20.19 9.16 3.13
C GLU A 360 18.81 9.58 3.66
N ALA A 361 17.87 9.91 2.77
CA ALA A 361 16.49 10.22 3.14
C ALA A 361 15.75 9.03 3.79
N LEU A 362 16.27 7.81 3.64
CA LEU A 362 15.74 6.63 4.32
C LEU A 362 16.17 6.54 5.80
N ALA A 363 17.27 7.16 6.17
CA ALA A 363 17.87 7.04 7.49
C ALA A 363 17.27 8.00 8.54
N THR A 364 16.39 8.90 8.15
CA THR A 364 15.80 9.90 9.04
C THR A 364 14.29 10.05 8.84
N LEU A 365 13.61 10.63 9.82
CA LEU A 365 12.21 11.07 9.71
C LEU A 365 12.15 12.59 9.45
N SER A 366 12.87 13.05 8.42
CA SER A 366 12.86 14.46 8.01
C SER A 366 11.51 14.90 7.45
#